data_083aeb533da987495663cb90bf8a43f9
#
_entry.id   083aeb533da987495663cb90bf8a43f9
#
_cell.length_a   1.000
_cell.length_b   1.000
_cell.length_c   1.000
_cell.angle_alpha   90.00
_cell.angle_beta   90.00
_cell.angle_gamma   90.00
#
_symmetry.space_group_name_H-M   'P 1'
#
loop_
_entity.id
_entity.type
_entity.pdbx_description
1 polymer ?
#
loop_
_entity_poly.entity_id
_entity_poly.type
_entity_poly.pdbx_seq_one_letter_code
_entity_poly.pdbx_strand_id
1 'polypeptide(L)'
;MNGVGLCTESFGDPADPPILLVMGLGGSMLWWPEEFCRLLVEHGRFVIRYDQRDTGRSTTYEPGHPGYTGSDLRADAVALLDAYGLPAAHFVGVSSGGALVQLLSLDDPSRVLSLVLISTSPAVPGDRSLPAPAAAFAEFARSATVDWSDTRSVIEYLVAYARVLAGQERRFDEAEARDLVRRDVGRARAFAAVQNHDLIADGDRPPGPVSSIEAPTLVIHGTADPMFPLAHGKALVAEIPSAQLLPLEGAGHGVQTADWETITRAIAMHTASDS
;
A
#
# COMPACT_ATOMS: atom_id res chain seq x y z
N MET A 1 15.79 2.68 13.96
CA MET A 1 14.42 3.15 14.18
C MET A 1 13.65 2.02 14.82
N ASN A 2 12.89 2.26 15.85
CA ASN A 2 12.04 1.23 16.50
C ASN A 2 12.70 -0.16 16.66
N GLY A 3 14.02 -0.21 16.89
CA GLY A 3 14.82 -1.43 17.04
C GLY A 3 15.13 -2.20 15.76
N VAL A 4 14.71 -1.70 14.58
CA VAL A 4 14.90 -2.37 13.27
C VAL A 4 15.58 -1.46 12.25
N GLY A 5 16.19 -2.06 11.23
CA GLY A 5 16.70 -1.36 10.05
C GLY A 5 15.67 -1.41 8.92
N LEU A 6 15.25 -0.24 8.44
CA LEU A 6 14.37 -0.11 7.27
C LEU A 6 15.16 0.44 6.08
N CYS A 7 15.01 -0.19 4.92
CA CYS A 7 15.57 0.29 3.67
C CYS A 7 14.65 1.31 3.04
N THR A 8 15.17 2.50 2.72
CA THR A 8 14.39 3.60 2.15
C THR A 8 15.06 4.17 0.92
N GLU A 9 14.28 4.78 0.05
CA GLU A 9 14.74 5.63 -1.05
C GLU A 9 13.88 6.90 -1.08
N SER A 10 14.51 8.03 -1.44
CA SER A 10 13.80 9.30 -1.57
C SER A 10 14.11 9.97 -2.91
N PHE A 11 13.15 10.77 -3.41
CA PHE A 11 13.19 11.46 -4.69
C PHE A 11 12.69 12.89 -4.51
N GLY A 12 13.26 13.84 -5.24
CA GLY A 12 12.86 15.24 -5.21
C GLY A 12 13.64 16.08 -4.20
N ASP A 13 13.20 17.32 -4.02
CA ASP A 13 13.80 18.27 -3.08
C ASP A 13 13.20 18.05 -1.68
N PRO A 14 14.03 17.86 -0.62
CA PRO A 14 13.53 17.75 0.75
C PRO A 14 12.76 18.98 1.25
N ALA A 15 12.82 20.13 0.56
CA ALA A 15 12.02 21.30 0.88
C ALA A 15 10.59 21.24 0.34
N ASP A 16 10.30 20.34 -0.59
CA ASP A 16 8.96 20.14 -1.14
C ASP A 16 8.05 19.38 -0.15
N PRO A 17 6.72 19.48 -0.28
CA PRO A 17 5.78 18.73 0.55
C PRO A 17 6.04 17.21 0.53
N PRO A 18 6.24 16.59 1.71
CA PRO A 18 6.66 15.20 1.80
C PRO A 18 5.50 14.21 1.60
N ILE A 19 5.75 13.19 0.79
CA ILE A 19 4.87 12.04 0.60
C ILE A 19 5.59 10.77 1.08
N LEU A 20 4.96 10.00 1.98
CA LEU A 20 5.39 8.65 2.33
C LEU A 20 4.51 7.61 1.62
N LEU A 21 5.12 6.79 0.78
CA LEU A 21 4.45 5.71 0.04
C LEU A 21 4.50 4.41 0.86
N VAL A 22 3.32 3.87 1.21
CA VAL A 22 3.17 2.66 2.02
C VAL A 22 2.61 1.54 1.16
N MET A 23 3.42 0.51 0.92
CA MET A 23 3.05 -0.61 0.06
C MET A 23 2.10 -1.58 0.75
N GLY A 24 1.39 -2.37 -0.06
CA GLY A 24 0.50 -3.43 0.38
C GLY A 24 1.23 -4.67 0.91
N LEU A 25 0.46 -5.68 1.24
CA LEU A 25 0.88 -6.94 1.84
C LEU A 25 2.01 -7.58 1.03
N GLY A 26 3.14 -7.86 1.68
CA GLY A 26 4.27 -8.58 1.09
C GLY A 26 5.03 -7.84 -0.02
N GLY A 27 4.56 -6.68 -0.46
CA GLY A 27 5.24 -5.90 -1.50
C GLY A 27 6.40 -5.07 -0.94
N SER A 28 7.56 -5.10 -1.61
CA SER A 28 8.66 -4.19 -1.29
C SER A 28 8.41 -2.81 -1.92
N MET A 29 9.31 -1.85 -1.63
CA MET A 29 9.26 -0.52 -2.24
C MET A 29 9.31 -0.54 -3.78
N LEU A 30 9.77 -1.63 -4.42
CA LEU A 30 9.83 -1.73 -5.88
C LEU A 30 8.45 -1.74 -6.55
N TRP A 31 7.39 -2.07 -5.81
CA TRP A 31 6.00 -1.98 -6.28
C TRP A 31 5.48 -0.53 -6.35
N TRP A 32 6.28 0.44 -5.87
CA TRP A 32 6.21 1.84 -6.24
C TRP A 32 7.35 2.13 -7.22
N PRO A 33 7.15 1.97 -8.55
CA PRO A 33 8.22 2.13 -9.53
C PRO A 33 8.88 3.51 -9.47
N GLU A 34 10.15 3.57 -9.82
CA GLU A 34 10.93 4.82 -9.79
C GLU A 34 10.30 5.89 -10.68
N GLU A 35 9.79 5.48 -11.84
CA GLU A 35 9.10 6.37 -12.78
C GLU A 35 7.83 6.98 -12.17
N PHE A 36 7.06 6.19 -11.41
CA PHE A 36 5.91 6.71 -10.66
C PHE A 36 6.33 7.74 -9.60
N CYS A 37 7.41 7.46 -8.87
CA CYS A 37 7.95 8.41 -7.90
C CYS A 37 8.43 9.71 -8.59
N ARG A 38 9.08 9.60 -9.75
CA ARG A 38 9.54 10.77 -10.54
C ARG A 38 8.39 11.62 -11.04
N LEU A 39 7.27 11.04 -11.46
CA LEU A 39 6.07 11.80 -11.82
C LEU A 39 5.55 12.65 -10.64
N LEU A 40 5.59 12.14 -9.41
CA LEU A 40 5.25 12.93 -8.23
C LEU A 40 6.27 14.05 -7.96
N VAL A 41 7.56 13.81 -8.21
CA VAL A 41 8.60 14.84 -8.12
C VAL A 41 8.39 15.95 -9.15
N GLU A 42 7.98 15.62 -10.37
CA GLU A 42 7.64 16.60 -11.41
C GLU A 42 6.46 17.50 -11.00
N HIS A 43 5.61 17.02 -10.08
CA HIS A 43 4.57 17.81 -9.44
C HIS A 43 5.02 18.55 -8.16
N GLY A 44 6.33 18.65 -7.90
CA GLY A 44 6.88 19.35 -6.74
C GLY A 44 6.61 18.63 -5.43
N ARG A 45 6.89 17.33 -5.36
CA ARG A 45 6.75 16.53 -4.12
C ARG A 45 8.08 15.88 -3.75
N PHE A 46 8.36 15.87 -2.43
CA PHE A 46 9.41 15.05 -1.87
C PHE A 46 8.85 13.67 -1.55
N VAL A 47 9.28 12.65 -2.29
CA VAL A 47 8.70 11.30 -2.25
C VAL A 47 9.62 10.35 -1.51
N ILE A 48 9.09 9.64 -0.53
CA ILE A 48 9.82 8.60 0.22
C ILE A 48 9.07 7.27 0.00
N ARG A 49 9.81 6.23 -0.43
CA ARG A 49 9.34 4.84 -0.45
C ARG A 49 10.25 3.98 0.41
N TYR A 50 9.72 2.91 0.98
CA TYR A 50 10.48 2.05 1.86
C TYR A 50 10.02 0.59 1.80
N ASP A 51 10.93 -0.30 2.17
CA ASP A 51 10.60 -1.68 2.45
C ASP A 51 10.07 -1.79 3.88
N GLN A 52 8.88 -2.35 4.05
CA GLN A 52 8.38 -2.73 5.37
C GLN A 52 9.21 -3.89 5.94
N ARG A 53 9.08 -4.20 7.24
CA ARG A 53 9.66 -5.42 7.82
C ARG A 53 9.28 -6.62 6.95
N ASP A 54 10.14 -7.59 6.85
CA ASP A 54 9.99 -8.81 6.05
C ASP A 54 9.90 -8.61 4.54
N THR A 55 10.14 -7.39 4.04
CA THR A 55 10.21 -7.12 2.60
C THR A 55 11.56 -6.56 2.20
N GLY A 56 11.93 -6.79 0.95
CA GLY A 56 13.11 -6.23 0.31
C GLY A 56 14.39 -6.33 1.13
N ARG A 57 14.98 -5.18 1.49
CA ARG A 57 16.26 -5.09 2.24
C ARG A 57 16.09 -4.68 3.70
N SER A 58 14.88 -4.53 4.18
CA SER A 58 14.59 -4.24 5.58
C SER A 58 14.86 -5.43 6.49
N THR A 59 14.74 -5.24 7.81
CA THR A 59 14.85 -6.31 8.78
C THR A 59 13.83 -7.40 8.47
N THR A 60 14.31 -8.65 8.48
CA THR A 60 13.49 -9.84 8.25
C THR A 60 13.50 -10.74 9.47
N TYR A 61 12.37 -11.40 9.69
CA TYR A 61 12.16 -12.40 10.73
C TYR A 61 12.03 -13.79 10.11
N GLU A 62 12.05 -14.82 10.94
CA GLU A 62 11.85 -16.20 10.47
C GLU A 62 10.44 -16.35 9.87
N PRO A 63 10.30 -16.96 8.69
CA PRO A 63 8.99 -17.22 8.09
C PRO A 63 8.06 -17.98 9.04
N GLY A 64 6.84 -17.48 9.21
CA GLY A 64 5.86 -18.03 10.16
C GLY A 64 5.99 -17.50 11.60
N HIS A 65 6.99 -16.66 11.90
CA HIS A 65 7.24 -16.13 13.24
C HIS A 65 7.49 -14.62 13.23
N PRO A 66 6.47 -13.79 12.90
CA PRO A 66 6.62 -12.34 12.93
C PRO A 66 6.90 -11.89 14.37
N GLY A 67 8.07 -11.28 14.61
CA GLY A 67 8.43 -10.73 15.92
C GLY A 67 7.84 -9.33 16.13
N TYR A 68 6.74 -8.97 15.46
CA TYR A 68 6.15 -7.64 15.44
C TYR A 68 4.63 -7.70 15.16
N THR A 69 3.97 -6.57 15.33
CA THR A 69 2.53 -6.37 15.12
C THR A 69 2.24 -5.28 14.09
N GLY A 70 1.00 -5.07 13.73
CA GLY A 70 0.54 -3.92 12.92
C GLY A 70 0.86 -2.57 13.59
N SER A 71 0.84 -2.52 14.93
CA SER A 71 1.27 -1.31 15.68
C SER A 71 2.74 -0.99 15.45
N ASP A 72 3.61 -2.00 15.36
CA ASP A 72 5.03 -1.79 15.05
C ASP A 72 5.23 -1.24 13.63
N LEU A 73 4.44 -1.70 12.65
CA LEU A 73 4.50 -1.17 11.28
C LEU A 73 4.05 0.29 11.21
N ARG A 74 3.04 0.68 12.00
CA ARG A 74 2.63 2.10 12.12
C ARG A 74 3.72 2.94 12.77
N ALA A 75 4.31 2.44 13.85
CA ALA A 75 5.43 3.10 14.53
C ALA A 75 6.67 3.22 13.63
N ASP A 76 6.91 2.26 12.74
CA ASP A 76 7.99 2.32 11.75
C ASP A 76 7.76 3.46 10.75
N ALA A 77 6.54 3.64 10.26
CA ALA A 77 6.20 4.73 9.36
C ALA A 77 6.41 6.11 10.00
N VAL A 78 6.03 6.27 11.27
CA VAL A 78 6.29 7.49 12.06
C VAL A 78 7.80 7.69 12.27
N ALA A 79 8.53 6.64 12.65
CA ALA A 79 9.97 6.70 12.87
C ALA A 79 10.76 7.04 11.58
N LEU A 80 10.22 6.71 10.41
CA LEU A 80 10.79 7.16 9.14
C LEU A 80 10.68 8.68 9.01
N LEU A 81 9.54 9.29 9.34
CA LEU A 81 9.41 10.74 9.33
C LEU A 81 10.44 11.39 10.25
N ASP A 82 10.62 10.86 11.46
CA ASP A 82 11.62 11.37 12.42
C ASP A 82 13.05 11.30 11.84
N ALA A 83 13.38 10.21 11.15
CA ALA A 83 14.68 10.04 10.54
C ALA A 83 14.95 10.99 9.38
N TYR A 84 13.90 11.41 8.67
CA TYR A 84 13.98 12.44 7.64
C TYR A 84 13.83 13.87 8.20
N GLY A 85 13.62 14.03 9.51
CA GLY A 85 13.40 15.33 10.15
C GLY A 85 12.05 15.97 9.81
N LEU A 86 11.06 15.16 9.44
CA LEU A 86 9.75 15.60 9.01
C LEU A 86 8.75 15.55 10.18
N PRO A 87 8.09 16.66 10.53
CA PRO A 87 7.09 16.67 11.59
C PRO A 87 5.82 15.92 11.20
N ALA A 88 5.44 15.92 9.93
CA ALA A 88 4.28 15.22 9.35
C ALA A 88 4.48 15.00 7.85
N ALA A 89 3.67 14.14 7.23
CA ALA A 89 3.70 13.90 5.79
C ALA A 89 2.30 13.59 5.25
N HIS A 90 2.15 13.66 3.92
CA HIS A 90 1.05 13.06 3.20
C HIS A 90 1.32 11.55 3.08
N PHE A 91 0.36 10.71 3.41
CA PHE A 91 0.50 9.26 3.32
C PHE A 91 -0.28 8.72 2.13
N VAL A 92 0.39 7.94 1.29
CA VAL A 92 -0.23 7.21 0.18
C VAL A 92 -0.11 5.72 0.45
N GLY A 93 -1.22 5.05 0.72
CA GLY A 93 -1.24 3.63 1.04
C GLY A 93 -2.06 2.82 0.04
N VAL A 94 -1.50 1.69 -0.42
CA VAL A 94 -2.22 0.76 -1.30
C VAL A 94 -2.58 -0.52 -0.54
N SER A 95 -3.81 -1.03 -0.73
CA SER A 95 -4.27 -2.29 -0.15
C SER A 95 -4.10 -2.32 1.39
N SER A 96 -3.36 -3.27 1.97
CA SER A 96 -3.04 -3.30 3.41
C SER A 96 -2.24 -2.06 3.87
N GLY A 97 -1.42 -1.46 3.01
CA GLY A 97 -0.79 -0.17 3.28
C GLY A 97 -1.81 0.95 3.46
N GLY A 98 -2.92 0.91 2.71
CA GLY A 98 -4.05 1.80 2.91
C GLY A 98 -4.76 1.59 4.25
N ALA A 99 -4.89 0.34 4.70
CA ALA A 99 -5.40 0.04 6.04
C ALA A 99 -4.44 0.54 7.14
N LEU A 100 -3.13 0.33 6.96
CA LEU A 100 -2.10 0.80 7.88
C LEU A 100 -2.17 2.32 8.09
N VAL A 101 -2.26 3.11 7.02
CA VAL A 101 -2.28 4.57 7.14
C VAL A 101 -3.60 5.11 7.69
N GLN A 102 -4.72 4.41 7.51
CA GLN A 102 -5.98 4.71 8.20
C GLN A 102 -5.80 4.58 9.72
N LEU A 103 -5.24 3.43 10.17
CA LEU A 103 -4.99 3.18 11.59
C LEU A 103 -3.96 4.15 12.17
N LEU A 104 -2.89 4.47 11.42
CA LEU A 104 -1.90 5.48 11.82
C LEU A 104 -2.56 6.84 12.01
N SER A 105 -3.45 7.26 11.12
CA SER A 105 -4.19 8.52 11.23
C SER A 105 -5.10 8.59 12.46
N LEU A 106 -5.61 7.46 12.93
CA LEU A 106 -6.38 7.36 14.17
C LEU A 106 -5.48 7.35 15.43
N ASP A 107 -4.30 6.75 15.33
CA ASP A 107 -3.36 6.65 16.47
C ASP A 107 -2.53 7.92 16.67
N ASP A 108 -2.09 8.56 15.59
CA ASP A 108 -1.23 9.76 15.61
C ASP A 108 -1.62 10.76 14.50
N PRO A 109 -2.79 11.41 14.64
CA PRO A 109 -3.31 12.32 13.62
C PRO A 109 -2.39 13.53 13.37
N SER A 110 -1.56 13.90 14.35
CA SER A 110 -0.63 15.02 14.23
C SER A 110 0.49 14.80 13.20
N ARG A 111 0.74 13.54 12.83
CA ARG A 111 1.77 13.15 11.86
C ARG A 111 1.23 13.03 10.42
N VAL A 112 -0.08 13.21 10.22
CA VAL A 112 -0.77 12.96 8.94
C VAL A 112 -1.32 14.26 8.37
N LEU A 113 -0.71 14.77 7.30
CA LEU A 113 -1.21 15.94 6.58
C LEU A 113 -2.43 15.63 5.73
N SER A 114 -2.42 14.52 5.01
CA SER A 114 -3.57 13.97 4.28
C SER A 114 -3.35 12.47 3.99
N LEU A 115 -4.43 11.81 3.58
CA LEU A 115 -4.44 10.40 3.17
C LEU A 115 -4.79 10.25 1.70
N VAL A 116 -4.08 9.35 1.02
CA VAL A 116 -4.49 8.78 -0.26
C VAL A 116 -4.61 7.26 -0.10
N LEU A 117 -5.81 6.75 -0.26
CA LEU A 117 -6.17 5.35 -0.02
C LEU A 117 -6.46 4.68 -1.37
N ILE A 118 -5.55 3.81 -1.81
CA ILE A 118 -5.63 3.16 -3.13
C ILE A 118 -6.04 1.69 -2.96
N SER A 119 -7.10 1.25 -3.65
CA SER A 119 -7.53 -0.16 -3.69
C SER A 119 -7.55 -0.80 -2.30
N THR A 120 -8.24 -0.18 -1.35
CA THR A 120 -8.31 -0.64 0.03
C THR A 120 -9.73 -0.64 0.58
N SER A 121 -9.88 -1.14 1.78
CA SER A 121 -11.14 -1.27 2.51
C SER A 121 -11.06 -0.50 3.84
N PRO A 122 -12.20 -0.13 4.46
CA PRO A 122 -12.19 0.36 5.83
C PRO A 122 -11.43 -0.58 6.77
N ALA A 123 -10.40 -0.05 7.46
CA ALA A 123 -9.48 -0.83 8.29
C ALA A 123 -10.09 -1.28 9.63
N VAL A 124 -11.21 -0.66 10.03
CA VAL A 124 -11.90 -0.95 11.29
C VAL A 124 -13.24 -1.64 11.00
N PRO A 125 -13.62 -2.69 11.74
CA PRO A 125 -14.95 -3.28 11.64
C PRO A 125 -16.06 -2.24 11.86
N GLY A 126 -17.20 -2.41 11.18
CA GLY A 126 -18.37 -1.53 11.28
C GLY A 126 -19.64 -2.28 10.81
N ASP A 127 -20.79 -1.63 10.96
CA ASP A 127 -22.12 -2.20 10.61
C ASP A 127 -22.39 -2.24 9.10
N ARG A 128 -21.33 -2.34 8.28
CA ARG A 128 -21.42 -2.41 6.82
C ARG A 128 -21.38 -3.82 6.30
N SER A 129 -22.17 -4.10 5.26
CA SER A 129 -22.04 -5.31 4.46
C SER A 129 -21.26 -4.97 3.19
N LEU A 130 -20.03 -5.45 3.08
CA LEU A 130 -19.20 -5.28 1.90
C LEU A 130 -19.20 -6.56 1.07
N PRO A 131 -19.16 -6.44 -0.27
CA PRO A 131 -19.13 -7.61 -1.14
C PRO A 131 -17.85 -8.42 -0.93
N ALA A 132 -17.97 -9.73 -1.03
CA ALA A 132 -16.81 -10.61 -1.07
C ALA A 132 -15.97 -10.37 -2.33
N PRO A 133 -14.69 -10.79 -2.33
CA PRO A 133 -13.86 -10.76 -3.52
C PRO A 133 -14.52 -11.48 -4.71
N ALA A 134 -14.15 -11.05 -5.92
CA ALA A 134 -14.63 -11.68 -7.16
C ALA A 134 -14.26 -13.18 -7.20
N ALA A 135 -15.09 -13.97 -7.87
CA ALA A 135 -14.95 -15.43 -7.91
C ALA A 135 -13.56 -15.88 -8.40
N ALA A 136 -12.99 -15.20 -9.39
CA ALA A 136 -11.65 -15.51 -9.91
C ALA A 136 -10.55 -15.32 -8.86
N PHE A 137 -10.64 -14.26 -8.06
CA PHE A 137 -9.70 -14.02 -6.97
C PHE A 137 -9.89 -15.05 -5.84
N ALA A 138 -11.13 -15.31 -5.44
CA ALA A 138 -11.43 -16.30 -4.41
C ALA A 138 -10.99 -17.72 -4.82
N GLU A 139 -11.11 -18.07 -6.10
CA GLU A 139 -10.61 -19.34 -6.64
C GLU A 139 -9.08 -19.40 -6.58
N PHE A 140 -8.40 -18.35 -7.02
CA PHE A 140 -6.94 -18.27 -6.93
C PHE A 140 -6.47 -18.41 -5.47
N ALA A 141 -7.03 -17.64 -4.55
CA ALA A 141 -6.66 -17.66 -3.13
C ALA A 141 -6.86 -19.05 -2.48
N ARG A 142 -7.83 -19.82 -2.97
CA ARG A 142 -8.13 -21.17 -2.46
C ARG A 142 -7.26 -22.26 -3.06
N SER A 143 -6.88 -22.15 -4.34
CA SER A 143 -6.28 -23.23 -5.11
C SER A 143 -4.80 -23.04 -5.45
N ALA A 144 -4.30 -21.79 -5.46
CA ALA A 144 -2.91 -21.52 -5.78
C ALA A 144 -1.98 -22.04 -4.67
N THR A 145 -0.93 -22.71 -5.10
CA THR A 145 0.11 -23.24 -4.22
C THR A 145 1.46 -22.65 -4.59
N VAL A 146 2.32 -22.47 -3.61
CA VAL A 146 3.67 -21.97 -3.80
C VAL A 146 4.65 -22.72 -2.91
N ASP A 147 5.79 -23.10 -3.46
CA ASP A 147 6.96 -23.53 -2.70
C ASP A 147 7.84 -22.32 -2.44
N TRP A 148 7.78 -21.78 -1.23
CA TRP A 148 8.53 -20.60 -0.82
C TRP A 148 10.06 -20.83 -0.78
N SER A 149 10.52 -22.07 -0.82
CA SER A 149 11.95 -22.42 -0.91
C SER A 149 12.48 -22.42 -2.34
N ASP A 150 11.58 -22.49 -3.34
CA ASP A 150 11.93 -22.45 -4.76
C ASP A 150 11.63 -21.09 -5.38
N THR A 151 12.68 -20.34 -5.71
CA THR A 151 12.58 -19.01 -6.35
C THR A 151 11.72 -19.03 -7.61
N ARG A 152 11.76 -20.09 -8.42
CA ARG A 152 10.96 -20.20 -9.64
C ARG A 152 9.48 -20.34 -9.29
N SER A 153 9.15 -21.22 -8.33
CA SER A 153 7.78 -21.38 -7.82
C SER A 153 7.22 -20.05 -7.32
N VAL A 154 8.00 -19.31 -6.54
CA VAL A 154 7.62 -17.99 -6.02
C VAL A 154 7.34 -17.00 -7.16
N ILE A 155 8.21 -16.91 -8.17
CA ILE A 155 8.02 -16.00 -9.30
C ILE A 155 6.74 -16.35 -10.08
N GLU A 156 6.51 -17.62 -10.40
CA GLU A 156 5.30 -18.03 -11.13
C GLU A 156 4.03 -17.75 -10.33
N TYR A 157 4.04 -18.01 -9.02
CA TYR A 157 2.93 -17.69 -8.13
C TYR A 157 2.63 -16.19 -8.11
N LEU A 158 3.64 -15.34 -7.94
CA LEU A 158 3.46 -13.89 -7.85
C LEU A 158 3.01 -13.26 -9.18
N VAL A 159 3.50 -13.79 -10.32
CA VAL A 159 3.03 -13.35 -11.65
C VAL A 159 1.56 -13.74 -11.85
N ALA A 160 1.17 -14.95 -11.45
CA ALA A 160 -0.22 -15.39 -11.51
C ALA A 160 -1.11 -14.57 -10.57
N TYR A 161 -0.64 -14.24 -9.37
CA TYR A 161 -1.31 -13.36 -8.43
C TYR A 161 -1.51 -11.95 -9.00
N ALA A 162 -0.45 -11.34 -9.57
CA ALA A 162 -0.52 -10.04 -10.21
C ALA A 162 -1.52 -10.03 -11.39
N ARG A 163 -1.57 -11.12 -12.16
CA ARG A 163 -2.54 -11.29 -13.26
C ARG A 163 -3.99 -11.27 -12.74
N VAL A 164 -4.27 -11.98 -11.65
CA VAL A 164 -5.61 -12.01 -11.05
C VAL A 164 -5.97 -10.63 -10.51
N LEU A 165 -5.04 -9.96 -9.84
CA LEU A 165 -5.23 -8.60 -9.29
C LEU A 165 -5.47 -7.55 -10.39
N ALA A 166 -4.86 -7.70 -11.57
CA ALA A 166 -5.07 -6.77 -12.68
C ALA A 166 -6.52 -6.71 -13.16
N GLY A 167 -7.35 -7.69 -12.78
CA GLY A 167 -8.72 -7.80 -13.26
C GLY A 167 -8.80 -8.32 -14.68
N GLN A 168 -10.01 -8.30 -15.27
CA GLN A 168 -10.27 -8.89 -16.60
C GLN A 168 -10.61 -7.84 -17.67
N GLU A 169 -10.79 -6.59 -17.30
CA GLU A 169 -11.25 -5.56 -18.23
C GLU A 169 -10.12 -4.88 -19.00
N ARG A 170 -8.87 -4.99 -18.49
CA ARG A 170 -7.69 -4.41 -19.12
C ARG A 170 -6.66 -5.48 -19.47
N ARG A 171 -5.84 -5.16 -20.48
CA ARG A 171 -4.73 -6.03 -20.84
C ARG A 171 -3.70 -6.10 -19.69
N PHE A 172 -3.34 -7.30 -19.29
CA PHE A 172 -2.25 -7.55 -18.36
C PHE A 172 -0.92 -7.71 -19.14
N ASP A 173 0.09 -6.95 -18.76
CA ASP A 173 1.45 -7.10 -19.27
C ASP A 173 2.22 -8.07 -18.38
N GLU A 174 2.27 -9.34 -18.80
CA GLU A 174 3.00 -10.37 -18.05
C GLU A 174 4.51 -10.15 -18.04
N ALA A 175 5.08 -9.57 -19.09
CA ALA A 175 6.53 -9.36 -19.17
C ALA A 175 6.97 -8.31 -18.16
N GLU A 176 6.23 -7.19 -18.05
CA GLU A 176 6.45 -6.15 -17.06
C GLU A 176 6.28 -6.70 -15.63
N ALA A 177 5.18 -7.40 -15.36
CA ALA A 177 4.93 -8.00 -14.05
C ALA A 177 6.02 -9.00 -13.65
N ARG A 178 6.45 -9.85 -14.58
CA ARG A 178 7.50 -10.85 -14.36
C ARG A 178 8.87 -10.20 -14.08
N ASP A 179 9.20 -9.11 -14.77
CA ASP A 179 10.42 -8.36 -14.51
C ASP A 179 10.41 -7.75 -13.11
N LEU A 180 9.32 -7.08 -12.74
CA LEU A 180 9.14 -6.51 -11.41
C LEU A 180 9.27 -7.58 -10.31
N VAL A 181 8.55 -8.70 -10.46
CA VAL A 181 8.57 -9.82 -9.51
C VAL A 181 9.99 -10.40 -9.37
N ARG A 182 10.70 -10.61 -10.50
CA ARG A 182 12.09 -11.12 -10.46
C ARG A 182 13.03 -10.18 -9.71
N ARG A 183 12.90 -8.87 -9.93
CA ARG A 183 13.70 -7.87 -9.23
C ARG A 183 13.38 -7.84 -7.74
N ASP A 184 12.11 -7.93 -7.38
CA ASP A 184 11.66 -7.93 -5.99
C ASP A 184 12.17 -9.16 -5.24
N VAL A 185 11.93 -10.36 -5.77
CA VAL A 185 12.40 -11.61 -5.19
C VAL A 185 13.94 -11.66 -5.09
N GLY A 186 14.63 -11.25 -6.18
CA GLY A 186 16.10 -11.26 -6.24
C GLY A 186 16.78 -10.24 -5.31
N ARG A 187 16.06 -9.18 -4.93
CA ARG A 187 16.56 -8.12 -4.04
C ARG A 187 16.35 -8.44 -2.56
N ALA A 188 15.36 -9.26 -2.24
CA ALA A 188 14.97 -9.53 -0.87
C ALA A 188 16.05 -10.28 -0.09
N ARG A 189 16.20 -9.97 1.21
CA ARG A 189 17.11 -10.69 2.12
C ARG A 189 16.66 -12.14 2.34
N ALA A 190 15.35 -12.32 2.56
CA ALA A 190 14.69 -13.62 2.72
C ALA A 190 13.25 -13.48 2.23
N PHE A 191 13.00 -13.71 0.93
CA PHE A 191 11.69 -13.44 0.35
C PHE A 191 10.55 -14.20 1.04
N ALA A 192 10.81 -15.44 1.50
CA ALA A 192 9.80 -16.24 2.21
C ALA A 192 9.26 -15.56 3.48
N ALA A 193 9.98 -14.59 4.04
CA ALA A 193 9.54 -13.85 5.23
C ALA A 193 8.29 -12.98 4.97
N VAL A 194 7.96 -12.67 3.71
CA VAL A 194 6.72 -11.92 3.37
C VAL A 194 5.45 -12.59 3.88
N GLN A 195 5.48 -13.92 4.09
CA GLN A 195 4.38 -14.68 4.68
C GLN A 195 4.01 -14.21 6.10
N ASN A 196 4.93 -13.58 6.80
CA ASN A 196 4.67 -13.05 8.13
C ASN A 196 3.59 -11.95 8.11
N HIS A 197 3.45 -11.22 7.01
CA HIS A 197 2.42 -10.19 6.87
C HIS A 197 0.98 -10.72 7.00
N ASP A 198 0.74 -11.99 6.66
CA ASP A 198 -0.57 -12.66 6.85
C ASP A 198 -0.82 -13.09 8.29
N LEU A 199 0.21 -13.09 9.14
CA LEU A 199 0.19 -13.63 10.51
C LEU A 199 0.26 -12.55 11.60
N ILE A 200 0.53 -11.29 11.23
CA ILE A 200 0.65 -10.21 12.22
C ILE A 200 -0.73 -9.86 12.82
N ALA A 201 -0.73 -9.64 14.13
CA ALA A 201 -1.87 -9.07 14.82
C ALA A 201 -1.87 -7.53 14.68
N ASP A 202 -3.04 -6.89 14.75
CA ASP A 202 -3.15 -5.43 14.65
C ASP A 202 -2.46 -4.67 15.80
N GLY A 203 -2.25 -5.32 16.95
CA GLY A 203 -1.71 -4.75 18.19
C GLY A 203 -2.78 -4.53 19.24
N ASP A 204 -2.36 -4.14 20.45
CA ASP A 204 -3.20 -4.12 21.67
C ASP A 204 -4.19 -2.95 21.75
N ARG A 205 -4.02 -1.90 20.93
CA ARG A 205 -4.89 -0.73 21.00
C ARG A 205 -6.01 -0.82 19.94
N PRO A 206 -7.27 -0.90 20.37
CA PRO A 206 -8.39 -0.81 19.43
C PRO A 206 -8.41 0.57 18.78
N PRO A 207 -8.44 0.68 17.45
CA PRO A 207 -8.54 1.94 16.75
C PRO A 207 -9.92 2.57 16.98
N GLY A 208 -10.00 3.91 16.85
CA GLY A 208 -11.27 4.60 16.75
C GLY A 208 -12.04 4.19 15.48
N PRO A 209 -13.30 4.59 15.33
CA PRO A 209 -14.06 4.37 14.11
C PRO A 209 -13.42 5.15 12.93
N VAL A 210 -13.57 4.62 11.72
CA VAL A 210 -13.04 5.26 10.49
C VAL A 210 -13.58 6.70 10.32
N SER A 211 -14.79 6.97 10.83
CA SER A 211 -15.40 8.29 10.83
C SER A 211 -14.69 9.32 11.73
N SER A 212 -13.73 8.91 12.55
CA SER A 212 -12.88 9.80 13.34
C SER A 212 -11.61 10.24 12.61
N ILE A 213 -11.40 9.80 11.38
CA ILE A 213 -10.31 10.32 10.54
C ILE A 213 -10.63 11.76 10.14
N GLU A 214 -9.80 12.69 10.62
CA GLU A 214 -9.94 14.14 10.34
C GLU A 214 -9.13 14.57 9.12
N ALA A 215 -8.07 13.82 8.78
CA ALA A 215 -7.18 14.15 7.69
C ALA A 215 -7.94 14.18 6.34
N PRO A 216 -7.72 15.20 5.49
CA PRO A 216 -8.25 15.22 4.14
C PRO A 216 -7.92 13.90 3.44
N THR A 217 -8.91 13.26 2.81
CA THR A 217 -8.74 11.90 2.29
C THR A 217 -9.17 11.79 0.82
N LEU A 218 -8.29 11.25 -0.02
CA LEU A 218 -8.58 10.86 -1.40
C LEU A 218 -8.61 9.33 -1.48
N VAL A 219 -9.73 8.77 -1.94
CA VAL A 219 -9.87 7.34 -2.23
C VAL A 219 -9.73 7.13 -3.72
N ILE A 220 -8.77 6.32 -4.15
CA ILE A 220 -8.56 5.92 -5.55
C ILE A 220 -8.86 4.43 -5.67
N HIS A 221 -9.79 4.06 -6.56
CA HIS A 221 -10.25 2.67 -6.60
C HIS A 221 -10.59 2.20 -8.01
N GLY A 222 -10.06 1.04 -8.39
CA GLY A 222 -10.37 0.40 -9.66
C GLY A 222 -11.82 -0.10 -9.71
N THR A 223 -12.53 0.19 -10.81
CA THR A 223 -13.94 -0.27 -10.95
C THR A 223 -14.04 -1.78 -11.16
N ALA A 224 -12.96 -2.42 -11.61
CA ALA A 224 -12.83 -3.87 -11.81
C ALA A 224 -11.91 -4.55 -10.79
N ASP A 225 -11.69 -3.93 -9.61
CA ASP A 225 -10.88 -4.52 -8.55
C ASP A 225 -11.46 -5.87 -8.08
N PRO A 226 -10.73 -6.99 -8.28
CA PRO A 226 -11.25 -8.31 -7.96
C PRO A 226 -11.09 -8.69 -6.48
N MET A 227 -10.19 -8.03 -5.74
CA MET A 227 -9.97 -8.27 -4.32
C MET A 227 -10.94 -7.46 -3.47
N PHE A 228 -11.00 -6.16 -3.72
CA PHE A 228 -11.92 -5.24 -3.05
C PHE A 228 -12.81 -4.57 -4.10
N PRO A 229 -13.98 -5.13 -4.42
CA PRO A 229 -14.92 -4.48 -5.33
C PRO A 229 -15.16 -3.01 -4.98
N LEU A 230 -15.43 -2.14 -5.96
CA LEU A 230 -15.56 -0.68 -5.80
C LEU A 230 -16.43 -0.23 -4.60
N ALA A 231 -17.34 -1.09 -4.12
CA ALA A 231 -18.12 -0.83 -2.93
C ALA A 231 -17.28 -0.57 -1.67
N HIS A 232 -16.05 -1.15 -1.59
CA HIS A 232 -15.12 -0.89 -0.48
C HIS A 232 -14.62 0.56 -0.50
N GLY A 233 -14.23 1.07 -1.68
CA GLY A 233 -13.86 2.49 -1.84
C GLY A 233 -15.03 3.43 -1.56
N LYS A 234 -16.24 3.08 -2.00
CA LYS A 234 -17.45 3.86 -1.69
C LYS A 234 -17.78 3.89 -0.20
N ALA A 235 -17.52 2.78 0.52
CA ALA A 235 -17.70 2.72 1.96
C ALA A 235 -16.72 3.67 2.69
N LEU A 236 -15.46 3.73 2.28
CA LEU A 236 -14.49 4.70 2.81
C LEU A 236 -14.99 6.14 2.67
N VAL A 237 -15.50 6.50 1.47
CA VAL A 237 -16.03 7.85 1.22
C VAL A 237 -17.31 8.12 2.01
N ALA A 238 -18.12 7.12 2.26
CA ALA A 238 -19.33 7.29 3.07
C ALA A 238 -19.04 7.47 4.57
N GLU A 239 -17.92 6.96 5.05
CA GLU A 239 -17.59 6.96 6.48
C GLU A 239 -16.59 8.06 6.87
N ILE A 240 -15.59 8.37 6.03
CA ILE A 240 -14.61 9.43 6.30
C ILE A 240 -15.19 10.77 5.84
N PRO A 241 -15.42 11.73 6.75
CA PRO A 241 -16.18 12.96 6.45
C PRO A 241 -15.59 13.82 5.31
N SER A 242 -14.24 13.83 5.16
CA SER A 242 -13.54 14.63 4.15
C SER A 242 -13.22 13.86 2.87
N ALA A 243 -13.62 12.58 2.75
CA ALA A 243 -13.16 11.73 1.68
C ALA A 243 -13.84 12.02 0.33
N GLN A 244 -13.01 11.95 -0.72
CA GLN A 244 -13.44 12.03 -2.11
C GLN A 244 -13.05 10.76 -2.85
N LEU A 245 -13.85 10.33 -3.84
CA LEU A 245 -13.58 9.14 -4.65
C LEU A 245 -13.08 9.51 -6.05
N LEU A 246 -11.97 8.92 -6.45
CA LEU A 246 -11.50 8.85 -7.83
C LEU A 246 -11.63 7.40 -8.31
N PRO A 247 -12.69 7.04 -9.06
CA PRO A 247 -12.78 5.72 -9.65
C PRO A 247 -11.87 5.65 -10.89
N LEU A 248 -11.16 4.53 -11.05
CA LEU A 248 -10.35 4.23 -12.22
C LEU A 248 -11.07 3.18 -13.06
N GLU A 249 -11.60 3.60 -14.21
CA GLU A 249 -12.46 2.77 -15.06
C GLU A 249 -11.71 1.55 -15.61
N GLY A 250 -12.25 0.36 -15.40
CA GLY A 250 -11.68 -0.93 -15.81
C GLY A 250 -10.38 -1.32 -15.10
N ALA A 251 -9.85 -0.50 -14.18
CA ALA A 251 -8.67 -0.84 -13.42
C ALA A 251 -8.96 -1.94 -12.40
N GLY A 252 -7.99 -2.83 -12.21
CA GLY A 252 -7.99 -3.85 -11.16
C GLY A 252 -7.47 -3.31 -9.83
N HIS A 253 -6.83 -4.18 -9.06
CA HIS A 253 -6.27 -3.89 -7.73
C HIS A 253 -4.88 -3.25 -7.84
N GLY A 254 -4.64 -2.16 -7.12
CA GLY A 254 -3.34 -1.51 -7.01
C GLY A 254 -3.10 -0.40 -8.04
N VAL A 255 -1.84 -0.14 -8.35
CA VAL A 255 -1.37 0.98 -9.18
C VAL A 255 -0.86 0.45 -10.51
N GLN A 256 -1.67 0.52 -11.56
CA GLN A 256 -1.32 0.06 -12.90
C GLN A 256 -0.64 1.18 -13.70
N THR A 257 0.34 0.84 -14.55
CA THR A 257 1.12 1.79 -15.36
C THR A 257 0.23 2.72 -16.19
N ALA A 258 -0.87 2.22 -16.74
CA ALA A 258 -1.82 2.99 -17.53
C ALA A 258 -2.50 4.15 -16.77
N ASP A 259 -2.49 4.10 -15.42
CA ASP A 259 -3.17 5.10 -14.58
C ASP A 259 -2.19 6.07 -13.90
N TRP A 260 -0.88 5.92 -14.07
CA TRP A 260 0.12 6.69 -13.31
C TRP A 260 -0.06 8.19 -13.45
N GLU A 261 -0.25 8.72 -14.66
CA GLU A 261 -0.46 10.16 -14.85
C GLU A 261 -1.72 10.66 -14.13
N THR A 262 -2.80 9.88 -14.19
CA THR A 262 -4.07 10.23 -13.52
C THR A 262 -3.91 10.19 -12.01
N ILE A 263 -3.28 9.13 -11.49
CA ILE A 263 -3.05 8.94 -10.05
C ILE A 263 -2.11 10.01 -9.51
N THR A 264 -0.95 10.24 -10.14
CA THR A 264 0.06 11.19 -9.64
C THR A 264 -0.45 12.62 -9.68
N ARG A 265 -1.18 13.01 -10.72
CA ARG A 265 -1.84 14.32 -10.78
C ARG A 265 -2.90 14.48 -9.68
N ALA A 266 -3.72 13.46 -9.43
CA ALA A 266 -4.72 13.51 -8.36
C ALA A 266 -4.07 13.59 -6.97
N ILE A 267 -3.00 12.82 -6.74
CA ILE A 267 -2.19 12.92 -5.51
C ILE A 267 -1.63 14.34 -5.36
N ALA A 268 -1.03 14.88 -6.41
CA ALA A 268 -0.44 16.21 -6.38
C ALA A 268 -1.48 17.31 -6.06
N MET A 269 -2.65 17.23 -6.64
CA MET A 269 -3.75 18.17 -6.36
C MET A 269 -4.25 18.03 -4.92
N HIS A 270 -4.40 16.80 -4.43
CA HIS A 270 -4.87 16.51 -3.08
C HIS A 270 -3.87 16.91 -2.00
N THR A 271 -2.57 16.83 -2.30
CA THR A 271 -1.47 17.18 -1.38
C THR A 271 -0.96 18.60 -1.58
N ALA A 272 -1.60 19.41 -2.42
CA ALA A 272 -1.31 20.83 -2.52
C ALA A 272 -1.74 21.49 -1.21
N SER A 273 -0.79 22.13 -0.53
CA SER A 273 -1.11 22.97 0.64
C SER A 273 -2.09 24.04 0.21
N ASP A 274 -3.19 24.22 0.92
CA ASP A 274 -3.95 25.45 0.83
C ASP A 274 -3.02 26.57 1.28
N SER A 275 -2.63 27.41 0.31
CA SER A 275 -1.74 28.56 0.50
C SER A 275 -2.42 29.64 1.32
#